data_2640f9f14bca85bb9159151d808f6a3b
#
_entry.id   2640f9f14bca85bb9159151d808f6a3b
#
_cell.length_a   1.000
_cell.length_b   1.000
_cell.length_c   1.000
_cell.angle_alpha   90.00
_cell.angle_beta   90.00
_cell.angle_gamma   90.00
#
_symmetry.space_group_name_H-M   'P 1'
#
loop_
_entity.id
_entity.type
_entity.pdbx_description
1 polymer ?
#
loop_
_entity_poly.entity_id
_entity_poly.type
_entity_poly.pdbx_seq_one_letter_code
_entity_poly.pdbx_strand_id
1 'polypeptide(L)'
;MSLIEGSNVTVGHLGIVAGMFDKLGIGEYIDQEIPKTRRHNVSHGTAVKALILNGLGFNEGRLYIMSDFFEDIAVERLLGKGIKPEYLNEYLFGEALDSIAAYGPTRLFTGVVTNMMKKMPLGTLRLHHDTTSINVTGDYDSDFNTRLIRIVRGHSKDLRNDLNQFVISLVTTQQGIPVFMEPLSGNESDKKSLLQSIQAVRENLVTNDIIYHMADSAFYTSHNISTLGQHCFWISHVPETIKEAKNLSKEQDVIWTQCIDPRYTYSTHSSSYGDVDQKWIMFHSVEQQKNNEEKFTKKVKTQFKKNRIALKKLHVTGFACEADARAITQRWLEKHPRYIIQELVLTEGNQKILPKPGRPRSDELVKKVFKVSCKLEINPEFVAKEKELLGRFILASNDTHINPEVMLEYYKEQQTVERGFRFIKDRSFHVSEVYLKNESRIAALAMLMVLCLLVYSVAEWQFRQILKEQNAFVRNQKNRPTNRPTMKRVFTIFRRVRQIQELIDGKIMTTLLNFGVEPQNIVNLLGPTFNNYYI
;
A
#
# COMPACT_ATOMS: atom_id res chain seq x y z
N MET A 1 -14.22 21.52 54.38
CA MET A 1 -14.80 21.00 53.12
C MET A 1 -13.67 20.93 52.11
N SER A 2 -13.02 19.82 51.99
CA SER A 2 -12.01 19.59 50.91
C SER A 2 -12.78 19.37 49.63
N LEU A 3 -12.69 20.30 48.69
CA LEU A 3 -13.11 20.13 47.32
C LEU A 3 -12.29 18.96 46.76
N ILE A 4 -12.92 17.82 46.54
CA ILE A 4 -12.35 16.80 45.68
C ILE A 4 -12.45 17.42 44.30
N GLU A 5 -11.30 17.79 43.70
CA GLU A 5 -11.22 18.25 42.33
C GLU A 5 -11.87 17.18 41.45
N GLY A 6 -12.95 17.54 40.76
CA GLY A 6 -13.63 16.66 39.85
C GLY A 6 -12.68 16.27 38.72
N SER A 7 -12.51 14.98 38.47
CA SER A 7 -11.69 14.54 37.32
C SER A 7 -12.39 14.91 36.01
N ASN A 8 -11.65 15.53 35.09
CA ASN A 8 -12.13 15.88 33.74
C ASN A 8 -11.21 15.24 32.73
N VAL A 9 -11.63 14.08 32.21
CA VAL A 9 -10.82 13.23 31.34
C VAL A 9 -11.47 13.00 29.99
N THR A 10 -10.68 12.72 29.00
CA THR A 10 -11.11 12.52 27.60
C THR A 10 -11.65 11.10 27.40
N VAL A 11 -12.85 10.96 26.86
CA VAL A 11 -13.37 9.73 26.25
C VAL A 11 -13.18 9.81 24.74
N GLY A 12 -13.53 10.94 24.14
CA GLY A 12 -13.36 11.22 22.74
C GLY A 12 -13.95 10.12 21.84
N HIS A 13 -13.29 9.86 20.74
CA HIS A 13 -13.60 8.75 19.84
C HIS A 13 -13.02 7.41 20.33
N LEU A 14 -12.21 7.41 21.39
CA LEU A 14 -11.58 6.20 21.91
C LEU A 14 -12.60 5.17 22.39
N GLY A 15 -13.79 5.61 22.84
CA GLY A 15 -14.89 4.68 23.15
C GLY A 15 -15.41 3.93 21.92
N ILE A 16 -15.38 4.54 20.71
CA ILE A 16 -15.70 3.83 19.47
C ILE A 16 -14.64 2.78 19.18
N VAL A 17 -13.36 3.13 19.32
CA VAL A 17 -12.23 2.19 19.11
C VAL A 17 -12.30 1.05 20.11
N ALA A 18 -12.49 1.33 21.41
CA ALA A 18 -12.61 0.36 22.47
C ALA A 18 -13.80 -0.59 22.23
N GLY A 19 -14.97 -0.03 21.90
CA GLY A 19 -16.17 -0.82 21.61
C GLY A 19 -15.99 -1.74 20.40
N MET A 20 -15.31 -1.30 19.35
CA MET A 20 -15.00 -2.16 18.20
C MET A 20 -14.01 -3.25 18.56
N PHE A 21 -12.94 -2.93 19.29
CA PHE A 21 -11.96 -3.89 19.76
C PHE A 21 -12.62 -5.02 20.56
N ASP A 22 -13.52 -4.69 21.48
CA ASP A 22 -14.24 -5.67 22.29
C ASP A 22 -15.25 -6.47 21.45
N LYS A 23 -15.98 -5.80 20.55
CA LYS A 23 -16.93 -6.48 19.66
C LYS A 23 -16.26 -7.55 18.77
N LEU A 24 -15.01 -7.30 18.37
CA LEU A 24 -14.20 -8.25 17.60
C LEU A 24 -13.64 -9.38 18.48
N GLY A 25 -13.67 -9.26 19.81
CA GLY A 25 -13.12 -10.22 20.76
C GLY A 25 -11.60 -10.32 20.71
N ILE A 26 -10.91 -9.23 20.35
CA ILE A 26 -9.45 -9.23 20.15
C ILE A 26 -8.74 -9.48 21.48
N GLY A 27 -9.13 -8.75 22.54
CA GLY A 27 -8.50 -8.85 23.86
C GLY A 27 -8.71 -10.23 24.50
N GLU A 28 -9.93 -10.76 24.42
CA GLU A 28 -10.28 -12.09 24.91
C GLU A 28 -9.42 -13.17 24.25
N TYR A 29 -9.29 -13.12 22.93
CA TYR A 29 -8.48 -14.08 22.18
C TYR A 29 -7.00 -13.97 22.56
N ILE A 30 -6.45 -12.76 22.67
CA ILE A 30 -5.04 -12.57 23.06
C ILE A 30 -4.79 -13.09 24.46
N ASP A 31 -5.67 -12.82 25.42
CA ASP A 31 -5.54 -13.30 26.81
C ASP A 31 -5.68 -14.81 26.94
N GLN A 32 -6.42 -15.44 26.04
CA GLN A 32 -6.53 -16.90 25.95
C GLN A 32 -5.22 -17.52 25.44
N GLU A 33 -4.62 -16.96 24.39
CA GLU A 33 -3.43 -17.50 23.74
C GLU A 33 -2.13 -17.11 24.46
N ILE A 34 -2.11 -15.92 25.06
CA ILE A 34 -0.96 -15.38 25.81
C ILE A 34 -1.44 -14.98 27.21
N PRO A 35 -1.48 -15.94 28.16
CA PRO A 35 -1.96 -15.68 29.51
C PRO A 35 -1.14 -14.62 30.23
N LYS A 36 -1.83 -13.83 31.07
CA LYS A 36 -1.24 -12.79 31.90
C LYS A 36 -0.11 -13.34 32.78
N THR A 37 1.01 -12.63 32.83
CA THR A 37 2.04 -12.90 33.84
C THR A 37 1.63 -12.37 35.22
N ARG A 38 2.15 -12.99 36.29
CA ARG A 38 1.82 -12.56 37.68
C ARG A 38 2.38 -11.18 38.04
N ARG A 39 3.28 -10.62 37.24
CA ARG A 39 4.00 -9.37 37.53
C ARG A 39 3.17 -8.11 37.28
N HIS A 40 2.17 -8.16 36.40
CA HIS A 40 1.39 -7.01 36.00
C HIS A 40 -0.07 -7.09 36.44
N ASN A 41 -0.65 -5.92 36.75
CA ASN A 41 -2.07 -5.78 37.06
C ASN A 41 -2.96 -5.82 35.81
N VAL A 42 -2.37 -5.62 34.62
CA VAL A 42 -3.02 -5.51 33.31
C VAL A 42 -2.72 -6.76 32.50
N SER A 43 -3.70 -7.30 31.78
CA SER A 43 -3.53 -8.45 30.87
C SER A 43 -2.90 -8.02 29.54
N HIS A 44 -2.38 -9.00 28.77
CA HIS A 44 -1.81 -8.73 27.44
C HIS A 44 -2.88 -8.18 26.47
N GLY A 45 -4.10 -8.72 26.50
CA GLY A 45 -5.21 -8.22 25.69
C GLY A 45 -5.56 -6.77 26.01
N THR A 46 -5.58 -6.42 27.31
CA THR A 46 -5.81 -5.04 27.74
C THR A 46 -4.63 -4.11 27.37
N ALA A 47 -3.38 -4.60 27.49
CA ALA A 47 -2.20 -3.83 27.05
C ALA A 47 -2.25 -3.56 25.53
N VAL A 48 -2.63 -4.57 24.73
CA VAL A 48 -2.85 -4.39 23.28
C VAL A 48 -3.98 -3.40 22.99
N LYS A 49 -5.09 -3.47 23.75
CA LYS A 49 -6.17 -2.48 23.64
C LYS A 49 -5.66 -1.07 23.89
N ALA A 50 -4.87 -0.87 24.94
CA ALA A 50 -4.26 0.43 25.25
C ALA A 50 -3.36 0.92 24.10
N LEU A 51 -2.51 0.06 23.54
CA LEU A 51 -1.65 0.38 22.38
C LEU A 51 -2.48 0.79 21.14
N ILE A 52 -3.60 0.10 20.87
CA ILE A 52 -4.50 0.44 19.76
C ILE A 52 -5.22 1.76 20.02
N LEU A 53 -5.65 2.03 21.26
CA LEU A 53 -6.25 3.33 21.63
C LEU A 53 -5.26 4.47 21.40
N ASN A 54 -3.99 4.30 21.77
CA ASN A 54 -2.96 5.29 21.50
C ASN A 54 -2.73 5.46 19.99
N GLY A 55 -2.52 4.35 19.25
CA GLY A 55 -2.27 4.37 17.81
C GLY A 55 -3.39 5.02 16.99
N LEU A 56 -4.65 4.92 17.44
CA LEU A 56 -5.82 5.54 16.81
C LEU A 56 -6.25 6.86 17.48
N GLY A 57 -5.51 7.31 18.50
CA GLY A 57 -5.89 8.44 19.36
C GLY A 57 -5.63 9.83 18.78
N PHE A 58 -4.99 9.98 17.64
CA PHE A 58 -4.53 11.25 17.05
C PHE A 58 -3.52 12.03 17.92
N ASN A 59 -2.89 11.38 18.87
CA ASN A 59 -1.90 12.00 19.75
C ASN A 59 -0.50 11.50 19.43
N GLU A 60 0.49 12.39 19.52
CA GLU A 60 1.90 12.05 19.40
C GLU A 60 2.33 11.29 20.66
N GLY A 61 2.36 9.96 20.60
CA GLY A 61 2.73 9.12 21.74
C GLY A 61 3.78 8.09 21.38
N ARG A 62 4.99 8.26 21.92
CA ARG A 62 6.04 7.23 21.91
C ARG A 62 5.77 6.24 23.05
N LEU A 63 6.22 4.99 22.93
CA LEU A 63 6.00 3.97 23.98
C LEU A 63 6.42 4.43 25.38
N TYR A 64 7.50 5.21 25.51
CA TYR A 64 8.00 5.69 26.79
C TYR A 64 7.24 6.90 27.37
N ILE A 65 6.37 7.56 26.58
CA ILE A 65 5.48 8.63 27.04
C ILE A 65 4.00 8.22 27.01
N MET A 66 3.73 6.90 26.95
CA MET A 66 2.36 6.40 26.93
C MET A 66 1.62 6.65 28.25
N SER A 67 2.32 6.67 29.39
CA SER A 67 1.74 7.07 30.67
C SER A 67 1.10 8.45 30.57
N ASP A 68 1.82 9.43 29.99
CA ASP A 68 1.34 10.81 29.84
C ASP A 68 0.09 10.89 28.95
N PHE A 69 0.03 10.04 27.89
CA PHE A 69 -1.17 9.92 27.07
C PHE A 69 -2.39 9.51 27.89
N PHE A 70 -2.22 8.58 28.83
CA PHE A 70 -3.32 8.05 29.64
C PHE A 70 -3.69 8.92 30.84
N GLU A 71 -2.90 9.91 31.22
CA GLU A 71 -3.25 10.84 32.31
C GLU A 71 -4.53 11.66 32.04
N ASP A 72 -4.75 12.09 30.78
CA ASP A 72 -5.96 12.84 30.36
C ASP A 72 -7.05 11.95 29.76
N ILE A 73 -6.96 10.62 29.90
CA ILE A 73 -7.88 9.65 29.29
C ILE A 73 -8.74 9.00 30.39
N ALA A 74 -10.00 8.68 30.07
CA ALA A 74 -10.92 7.94 30.94
C ALA A 74 -10.54 6.44 31.01
N VAL A 75 -9.39 6.13 31.62
CA VAL A 75 -8.74 4.80 31.61
C VAL A 75 -9.67 3.70 32.10
N GLU A 76 -10.30 3.86 33.27
CA GLU A 76 -11.21 2.83 33.80
C GLU A 76 -12.41 2.56 32.89
N ARG A 77 -12.94 3.62 32.26
CA ARG A 77 -14.06 3.48 31.30
C ARG A 77 -13.64 2.74 30.05
N LEU A 78 -12.45 3.01 29.52
CA LEU A 78 -11.98 2.48 28.25
C LEU A 78 -11.29 1.11 28.34
N LEU A 79 -10.59 0.84 29.45
CA LEU A 79 -9.77 -0.36 29.61
C LEU A 79 -10.31 -1.34 30.65
N GLY A 80 -11.11 -0.85 31.61
CA GLY A 80 -11.74 -1.67 32.63
C GLY A 80 -11.54 -1.11 34.04
N LYS A 81 -12.48 -1.47 34.92
CA LYS A 81 -12.51 -1.01 36.32
C LYS A 81 -11.23 -1.40 37.07
N GLY A 82 -10.66 -0.49 37.82
CA GLY A 82 -9.45 -0.67 38.63
C GLY A 82 -8.14 -0.55 37.85
N ILE A 83 -8.18 -0.30 36.54
CA ILE A 83 -6.97 -0.01 35.76
C ILE A 83 -6.63 1.46 35.92
N LYS A 84 -5.39 1.73 36.33
CA LYS A 84 -4.89 3.07 36.58
C LYS A 84 -3.84 3.47 35.52
N PRO A 85 -3.69 4.78 35.21
CA PRO A 85 -2.67 5.27 34.28
C PRO A 85 -1.25 4.77 34.60
N GLU A 86 -0.89 4.68 35.89
CA GLU A 86 0.46 4.27 36.33
C GLU A 86 0.78 2.80 35.96
N TYR A 87 -0.24 1.96 35.72
CA TYR A 87 -0.04 0.58 35.28
C TYR A 87 0.34 0.50 33.80
N LEU A 88 0.07 1.56 33.03
CA LEU A 88 0.25 1.64 31.57
C LEU A 88 1.62 2.22 31.23
N ASN A 89 2.67 1.57 31.66
CA ASN A 89 4.06 2.01 31.55
C ASN A 89 4.85 1.22 30.49
N GLU A 90 6.07 1.67 30.22
CA GLU A 90 6.96 1.06 29.21
C GLU A 90 7.28 -0.42 29.47
N TYR A 91 7.32 -0.85 30.74
CA TYR A 91 7.61 -2.24 31.11
C TYR A 91 6.44 -3.15 30.71
N LEU A 92 5.21 -2.75 30.99
CA LEU A 92 4.02 -3.48 30.57
C LEU A 92 3.97 -3.66 29.05
N PHE A 93 4.15 -2.55 28.32
CA PHE A 93 4.10 -2.59 26.86
C PHE A 93 5.28 -3.33 26.25
N GLY A 94 6.46 -3.20 26.83
CA GLY A 94 7.65 -3.96 26.44
C GLY A 94 7.43 -5.47 26.59
N GLU A 95 6.89 -5.93 27.74
CA GLU A 95 6.59 -7.34 27.99
C GLU A 95 5.47 -7.85 27.07
N ALA A 96 4.45 -7.05 26.79
CA ALA A 96 3.40 -7.41 25.84
C ALA A 96 3.97 -7.62 24.43
N LEU A 97 4.86 -6.72 23.96
CA LEU A 97 5.52 -6.87 22.67
C LEU A 97 6.45 -8.12 22.63
N ASP A 98 7.20 -8.39 23.69
CA ASP A 98 8.05 -9.58 23.79
C ASP A 98 7.22 -10.85 23.75
N SER A 99 6.10 -10.89 24.46
CA SER A 99 5.16 -12.03 24.50
C SER A 99 4.51 -12.28 23.13
N ILE A 100 4.10 -11.21 22.43
CA ILE A 100 3.58 -11.29 21.05
C ILE A 100 4.67 -11.79 20.11
N ALA A 101 5.90 -11.28 20.23
CA ALA A 101 7.04 -11.73 19.42
C ALA A 101 7.34 -13.21 19.63
N ALA A 102 7.33 -13.67 20.89
CA ALA A 102 7.57 -15.07 21.24
C ALA A 102 6.47 -16.01 20.73
N TYR A 103 5.20 -15.58 20.77
CA TYR A 103 4.06 -16.35 20.24
C TYR A 103 4.08 -16.42 18.70
N GLY A 104 4.58 -15.39 18.05
CA GLY A 104 4.61 -15.19 16.62
C GLY A 104 3.53 -14.20 16.14
N PRO A 105 3.92 -13.00 15.69
CA PRO A 105 2.99 -11.93 15.29
C PRO A 105 1.98 -12.36 14.22
N THR A 106 2.44 -13.04 13.16
CA THR A 106 1.58 -13.57 12.08
C THR A 106 0.57 -14.58 12.60
N ARG A 107 1.03 -15.52 13.44
CA ARG A 107 0.18 -16.55 14.04
C ARG A 107 -0.92 -15.94 14.91
N LEU A 108 -0.55 -14.97 15.77
CA LEU A 108 -1.51 -14.30 16.66
C LEU A 108 -2.54 -13.50 15.85
N PHE A 109 -2.08 -12.74 14.85
CA PHE A 109 -2.97 -11.97 13.98
C PHE A 109 -3.95 -12.86 13.23
N THR A 110 -3.48 -13.95 12.64
CA THR A 110 -4.32 -14.91 11.90
C THR A 110 -5.36 -15.53 12.82
N GLY A 111 -4.99 -15.86 14.06
CA GLY A 111 -5.93 -16.36 15.06
C GLY A 111 -6.99 -15.35 15.46
N VAL A 112 -6.61 -14.08 15.67
CA VAL A 112 -7.55 -12.98 15.91
C VAL A 112 -8.55 -12.84 14.75
N VAL A 113 -8.07 -12.85 13.51
CA VAL A 113 -8.94 -12.75 12.32
C VAL A 113 -9.88 -13.95 12.22
N THR A 114 -9.37 -15.17 12.43
CA THR A 114 -10.19 -16.39 12.39
C THR A 114 -11.29 -16.34 13.46
N ASN A 115 -10.96 -15.90 14.68
CA ASN A 115 -11.95 -15.75 15.75
C ASN A 115 -12.99 -14.65 15.42
N MET A 116 -12.55 -13.53 14.83
CA MET A 116 -13.42 -12.47 14.36
C MET A 116 -14.39 -12.97 13.28
N MET A 117 -13.90 -13.71 12.28
CA MET A 117 -14.73 -14.21 11.17
C MET A 117 -15.81 -15.19 11.64
N LYS A 118 -15.57 -15.96 12.71
CA LYS A 118 -16.61 -16.80 13.35
C LYS A 118 -17.76 -15.97 13.91
N LYS A 119 -17.47 -14.79 14.48
CA LYS A 119 -18.45 -13.86 15.06
C LYS A 119 -19.10 -12.95 13.99
N MET A 120 -18.35 -12.65 12.93
CA MET A 120 -18.74 -11.71 11.88
C MET A 120 -18.27 -12.20 10.51
N PRO A 121 -19.07 -13.01 9.79
CA PRO A 121 -18.74 -13.49 8.46
C PRO A 121 -18.58 -12.34 7.46
N LEU A 122 -17.52 -12.36 6.67
CA LEU A 122 -17.21 -11.33 5.68
C LEU A 122 -17.79 -11.61 4.28
N GLY A 123 -18.51 -12.73 4.11
CA GLY A 123 -19.04 -13.20 2.82
C GLY A 123 -17.95 -13.73 1.90
N THR A 124 -18.27 -13.84 0.59
CA THR A 124 -17.32 -14.29 -0.44
C THR A 124 -16.11 -13.39 -0.50
N LEU A 125 -14.92 -13.99 -0.46
CA LEU A 125 -13.67 -13.25 -0.33
C LEU A 125 -12.98 -13.05 -1.68
N ARG A 126 -12.64 -11.80 -1.94
CA ARG A 126 -11.65 -11.40 -2.94
C ARG A 126 -10.47 -10.82 -2.17
N LEU A 127 -9.32 -11.47 -2.29
CA LEU A 127 -8.16 -11.20 -1.45
C LEU A 127 -7.07 -10.49 -2.25
N HIS A 128 -6.72 -9.30 -1.81
CA HIS A 128 -5.70 -8.46 -2.41
C HIS A 128 -4.40 -8.58 -1.63
N HIS A 129 -3.36 -9.05 -2.31
CA HIS A 129 -2.04 -9.26 -1.76
C HIS A 129 -1.12 -8.14 -2.20
N ASP A 130 -0.44 -7.50 -1.26
CA ASP A 130 0.60 -6.52 -1.55
C ASP A 130 1.56 -6.40 -0.36
N THR A 131 2.69 -5.73 -0.57
CA THR A 131 3.70 -5.47 0.46
C THR A 131 3.90 -3.97 0.62
N THR A 132 4.39 -3.55 1.77
CA THR A 132 4.85 -2.17 1.96
C THR A 132 6.10 -2.12 2.81
N SER A 133 7.03 -1.20 2.49
CA SER A 133 8.21 -0.93 3.30
C SER A 133 7.92 0.16 4.33
N ILE A 134 8.41 -0.02 5.55
CA ILE A 134 8.42 0.98 6.61
C ILE A 134 9.87 1.36 6.88
N ASN A 135 10.21 2.61 6.63
CA ASN A 135 11.56 3.12 6.86
C ASN A 135 11.77 3.42 8.34
N VAL A 136 12.94 3.08 8.85
CA VAL A 136 13.35 3.33 10.24
C VAL A 136 14.71 3.98 10.28
N THR A 137 14.94 4.79 11.32
CA THR A 137 16.23 5.44 11.60
C THR A 137 16.85 4.83 12.85
N GLY A 138 18.15 4.54 12.81
CA GLY A 138 18.90 3.95 13.92
C GLY A 138 19.84 2.84 13.46
N ASP A 139 20.69 2.41 14.39
CA ASP A 139 21.61 1.29 14.21
C ASP A 139 20.93 0.01 14.70
N TYR A 140 20.88 -0.98 13.84
CA TYR A 140 20.24 -2.28 14.06
C TYR A 140 21.26 -3.42 13.85
N ASP A 141 22.44 -3.26 14.45
CA ASP A 141 23.53 -4.25 14.45
C ASP A 141 23.40 -5.17 15.65
N SER A 142 22.69 -6.25 15.54
CA SER A 142 22.61 -7.25 16.60
C SER A 142 22.75 -8.69 16.07
N ASP A 143 23.11 -9.62 16.95
CA ASP A 143 23.47 -11.01 16.64
C ASP A 143 22.38 -11.82 15.91
N PHE A 144 22.84 -12.65 14.95
CA PHE A 144 22.04 -13.26 13.87
C PHE A 144 21.07 -14.38 14.28
N ASN A 145 21.07 -14.90 15.50
CA ASN A 145 20.51 -16.22 15.76
C ASN A 145 19.09 -16.30 16.34
N THR A 146 18.43 -15.18 16.65
CA THR A 146 17.12 -15.21 17.35
C THR A 146 16.08 -14.24 16.77
N ARG A 147 16.18 -13.83 15.50
CA ARG A 147 15.37 -12.72 14.96
C ARG A 147 14.23 -13.20 14.11
N LEU A 148 13.05 -12.61 14.34
CA LEU A 148 11.88 -12.77 13.46
C LEU A 148 12.09 -12.06 12.11
N ILE A 149 12.71 -10.86 12.12
CA ILE A 149 12.98 -10.05 10.93
C ILE A 149 14.36 -9.36 11.06
N ARG A 150 14.91 -8.90 9.94
CA ARG A 150 16.10 -8.08 9.88
C ARG A 150 15.78 -6.67 9.41
N ILE A 151 16.24 -5.67 10.15
CA ILE A 151 16.10 -4.27 9.79
C ILE A 151 17.32 -3.86 8.97
N VAL A 152 17.18 -3.85 7.66
CA VAL A 152 18.27 -3.63 6.71
C VAL A 152 17.81 -2.74 5.55
N ARG A 153 18.77 -2.20 4.80
CA ARG A 153 18.45 -1.49 3.55
C ARG A 153 17.88 -2.45 2.51
N GLY A 154 16.94 -1.96 1.72
CA GLY A 154 16.28 -2.72 0.65
C GLY A 154 15.67 -1.81 -0.40
N HIS A 155 14.82 -2.37 -1.25
CA HIS A 155 14.06 -1.59 -2.22
C HIS A 155 12.90 -0.87 -1.51
N SER A 156 13.10 0.42 -1.22
CA SER A 156 12.07 1.22 -0.53
C SER A 156 10.97 1.67 -1.50
N LYS A 157 9.72 1.32 -1.20
CA LYS A 157 8.55 1.82 -1.95
C LYS A 157 8.36 3.34 -1.82
N ASP A 158 8.98 3.95 -0.80
CA ASP A 158 8.98 5.40 -0.56
C ASP A 158 10.22 6.11 -1.16
N LEU A 159 11.01 5.41 -1.99
CA LEU A 159 12.25 5.89 -2.64
C LEU A 159 13.35 6.33 -1.64
N ARG A 160 13.32 5.81 -0.40
CA ARG A 160 14.30 6.07 0.66
C ARG A 160 15.24 4.87 0.83
N ASN A 161 15.94 4.50 -0.26
CA ASN A 161 16.92 3.40 -0.25
C ASN A 161 18.15 3.68 0.63
N ASP A 162 18.29 4.91 1.12
CA ASP A 162 19.29 5.37 2.06
C ASP A 162 19.02 4.92 3.50
N LEU A 163 17.78 4.60 3.85
CA LEU A 163 17.36 4.20 5.19
C LEU A 163 17.23 2.68 5.34
N ASN A 164 17.38 2.22 6.58
CA ASN A 164 16.99 0.88 6.98
C ASN A 164 15.45 0.76 6.96
N GLN A 165 14.97 -0.45 6.72
CA GLN A 165 13.52 -0.72 6.61
C GLN A 165 13.19 -2.15 7.04
N PHE A 166 11.93 -2.39 7.31
CA PHE A 166 11.29 -3.71 7.27
C PHE A 166 10.11 -3.66 6.31
N VAL A 167 9.60 -4.82 5.94
CA VAL A 167 8.49 -4.95 5.02
C VAL A 167 7.30 -5.58 5.75
N ILE A 168 6.09 -5.14 5.42
CA ILE A 168 4.84 -5.78 5.85
C ILE A 168 4.20 -6.38 4.61
N SER A 169 4.04 -7.70 4.57
CA SER A 169 3.14 -8.39 3.66
C SER A 169 1.73 -8.31 4.23
N LEU A 170 0.78 -7.87 3.44
CA LEU A 170 -0.59 -7.63 3.86
C LEU A 170 -1.57 -8.23 2.86
N VAL A 171 -2.59 -8.92 3.38
CA VAL A 171 -3.72 -9.38 2.58
C VAL A 171 -4.99 -8.74 3.12
N THR A 172 -5.75 -8.10 2.25
CA THR A 172 -7.03 -7.48 2.59
C THR A 172 -8.16 -8.03 1.75
N THR A 173 -9.36 -7.98 2.28
CA THR A 173 -10.59 -8.26 1.52
C THR A 173 -10.92 -7.10 0.57
N GLN A 174 -11.92 -7.30 -0.30
CA GLN A 174 -12.48 -6.24 -1.15
C GLN A 174 -13.02 -5.03 -0.37
N GLN A 175 -13.35 -5.20 0.92
CA GLN A 175 -13.74 -4.11 1.81
C GLN A 175 -12.53 -3.35 2.40
N GLY A 176 -11.31 -3.85 2.20
CA GLY A 176 -10.08 -3.31 2.78
C GLY A 176 -9.82 -3.77 4.22
N ILE A 177 -10.48 -4.86 4.64
CA ILE A 177 -10.28 -5.47 5.97
C ILE A 177 -9.05 -6.39 5.89
N PRO A 178 -8.01 -6.19 6.70
CA PRO A 178 -6.85 -7.06 6.73
C PRO A 178 -7.22 -8.44 7.29
N VAL A 179 -6.86 -9.49 6.56
CA VAL A 179 -7.12 -10.89 6.97
C VAL A 179 -5.85 -11.70 7.19
N PHE A 180 -4.73 -11.22 6.71
CA PHE A 180 -3.41 -11.80 6.93
C PHE A 180 -2.35 -10.71 6.94
N MET A 181 -1.34 -10.87 7.77
CA MET A 181 -0.15 -10.05 7.78
C MET A 181 1.09 -10.85 8.15
N GLU A 182 2.22 -10.45 7.60
CA GLU A 182 3.52 -11.00 7.96
C GLU A 182 4.57 -9.89 7.96
N PRO A 183 5.30 -9.69 9.08
CA PRO A 183 6.46 -8.83 9.10
C PRO A 183 7.64 -9.54 8.45
N LEU A 184 8.30 -8.88 7.51
CA LEU A 184 9.39 -9.42 6.71
C LEU A 184 10.65 -8.58 6.84
N SER A 185 11.81 -9.19 6.55
CA SER A 185 13.09 -8.48 6.51
C SER A 185 13.09 -7.38 5.45
N GLY A 186 13.85 -6.30 5.69
CA GLY A 186 13.85 -5.12 4.83
C GLY A 186 14.33 -5.35 3.39
N ASN A 187 15.03 -6.44 3.13
CA ASN A 187 15.52 -6.84 1.81
C ASN A 187 14.75 -8.03 1.21
N GLU A 188 13.58 -8.40 1.76
CA GLU A 188 12.76 -9.49 1.22
C GLU A 188 12.23 -9.13 -0.16
N SER A 189 12.10 -10.16 -1.02
CA SER A 189 11.64 -10.01 -2.40
C SER A 189 10.11 -10.10 -2.48
N ASP A 190 9.46 -9.10 -3.09
CA ASP A 190 8.00 -9.09 -3.32
C ASP A 190 7.52 -10.35 -4.06
N LYS A 191 8.32 -10.86 -5.02
CA LYS A 191 7.97 -12.07 -5.79
C LYS A 191 7.78 -13.30 -4.89
N LYS A 192 8.64 -13.46 -3.90
CA LYS A 192 8.59 -14.58 -2.96
C LYS A 192 7.52 -14.37 -1.91
N SER A 193 7.44 -13.18 -1.33
CA SER A 193 6.48 -12.88 -0.25
C SER A 193 5.03 -12.96 -0.70
N LEU A 194 4.72 -12.56 -1.95
CA LEU A 194 3.36 -12.67 -2.50
C LEU A 194 2.93 -14.13 -2.66
N LEU A 195 3.81 -15.00 -3.17
CA LEU A 195 3.51 -16.44 -3.25
C LEU A 195 3.27 -17.04 -1.86
N GLN A 196 4.16 -16.75 -0.91
CA GLN A 196 4.06 -17.23 0.47
C GLN A 196 2.76 -16.76 1.15
N SER A 197 2.36 -15.51 0.95
CA SER A 197 1.11 -14.97 1.52
C SER A 197 -0.13 -15.66 0.96
N ILE A 198 -0.16 -16.02 -0.33
CA ILE A 198 -1.27 -16.79 -0.93
C ILE A 198 -1.32 -18.19 -0.31
N GLN A 199 -0.18 -18.87 -0.19
CA GLN A 199 -0.11 -20.20 0.41
C GLN A 199 -0.55 -20.17 1.88
N ALA A 200 -0.03 -19.25 2.68
CA ALA A 200 -0.36 -19.10 4.09
C ALA A 200 -1.86 -18.79 4.33
N VAL A 201 -2.44 -17.95 3.50
CA VAL A 201 -3.88 -17.66 3.57
C VAL A 201 -4.70 -18.90 3.26
N ARG A 202 -4.34 -19.69 2.26
CA ARG A 202 -5.04 -20.94 1.91
C ARG A 202 -4.99 -21.97 3.04
N GLU A 203 -3.85 -22.06 3.73
CA GLU A 203 -3.70 -23.00 4.87
C GLU A 203 -4.50 -22.59 6.10
N ASN A 204 -4.69 -21.29 6.30
CA ASN A 204 -5.27 -20.76 7.55
C ASN A 204 -6.72 -20.27 7.42
N LEU A 205 -7.17 -19.88 6.21
CA LEU A 205 -8.56 -19.50 5.98
C LEU A 205 -9.35 -20.69 5.45
N VAL A 206 -10.04 -21.39 6.34
CA VAL A 206 -10.94 -22.48 5.97
C VAL A 206 -12.27 -21.87 5.52
N THR A 207 -12.57 -21.96 4.22
CA THR A 207 -13.84 -21.56 3.63
C THR A 207 -14.20 -22.51 2.49
N ASN A 208 -15.49 -22.73 2.30
CA ASN A 208 -16.02 -23.49 1.17
C ASN A 208 -16.26 -22.63 -0.06
N ASP A 209 -16.05 -21.31 0.05
CA ASP A 209 -16.28 -20.38 -1.04
C ASP A 209 -15.07 -20.30 -2.00
N ILE A 210 -15.37 -19.97 -3.25
CA ILE A 210 -14.36 -19.68 -4.26
C ILE A 210 -13.66 -18.37 -3.87
N ILE A 211 -12.33 -18.42 -3.68
CA ILE A 211 -11.51 -17.26 -3.37
C ILE A 211 -10.69 -16.88 -4.60
N TYR A 212 -10.75 -15.61 -4.98
CA TYR A 212 -9.82 -15.02 -5.93
C TYR A 212 -8.71 -14.28 -5.20
N HIS A 213 -7.46 -14.56 -5.58
CA HIS A 213 -6.27 -13.88 -5.09
C HIS A 213 -5.80 -12.85 -6.11
N MET A 214 -5.84 -11.57 -5.78
CA MET A 214 -5.33 -10.48 -6.61
C MET A 214 -3.95 -10.08 -6.14
N ALA A 215 -3.00 -10.04 -7.06
CA ALA A 215 -1.63 -9.61 -6.82
C ALA A 215 -1.12 -8.71 -7.96
N ASP A 216 -0.12 -7.90 -7.64
CA ASP A 216 0.51 -7.02 -8.61
C ASP A 216 1.40 -7.81 -9.62
N SER A 217 2.02 -7.09 -10.55
CA SER A 217 2.86 -7.70 -11.59
C SER A 217 4.12 -8.40 -11.05
N ALA A 218 4.53 -8.14 -9.81
CA ALA A 218 5.68 -8.81 -9.20
C ALA A 218 5.39 -10.30 -8.93
N PHE A 219 4.13 -10.64 -8.67
CA PHE A 219 3.66 -12.02 -8.54
C PHE A 219 3.81 -12.80 -9.85
N TYR A 220 3.62 -12.16 -11.01
CA TYR A 220 3.50 -12.82 -12.30
C TYR A 220 4.87 -13.29 -12.83
N THR A 221 5.32 -14.41 -12.30
CA THR A 221 6.56 -15.12 -12.72
C THR A 221 6.23 -16.57 -13.05
N SER A 222 6.99 -17.20 -13.97
CA SER A 222 6.79 -18.61 -14.32
C SER A 222 6.80 -19.51 -13.09
N HIS A 223 7.74 -19.30 -12.18
CA HIS A 223 7.86 -20.08 -10.94
C HIS A 223 6.60 -19.95 -10.05
N ASN A 224 6.12 -18.74 -9.81
CA ASN A 224 4.95 -18.53 -8.94
C ASN A 224 3.68 -19.11 -9.56
N ILE A 225 3.50 -18.91 -10.88
CA ILE A 225 2.35 -19.41 -11.63
C ILE A 225 2.33 -20.95 -11.63
N SER A 226 3.45 -21.60 -11.94
CA SER A 226 3.53 -23.07 -11.94
C SER A 226 3.36 -23.65 -10.52
N THR A 227 3.89 -22.98 -9.49
CA THR A 227 3.76 -23.43 -8.09
C THR A 227 2.33 -23.38 -7.60
N LEU A 228 1.56 -22.36 -7.94
CA LEU A 228 0.14 -22.28 -7.60
C LEU A 228 -0.72 -23.18 -8.48
N GLY A 229 -0.37 -23.35 -9.74
CA GLY A 229 -1.09 -24.17 -10.70
C GLY A 229 -2.59 -23.83 -10.73
N GLN A 230 -3.44 -24.86 -10.59
CA GLN A 230 -4.90 -24.76 -10.53
C GLN A 230 -5.46 -24.82 -9.07
N HIS A 231 -4.60 -24.73 -8.06
CA HIS A 231 -5.03 -24.91 -6.67
C HIS A 231 -5.84 -23.75 -6.10
N CYS A 232 -5.81 -22.58 -6.71
CA CYS A 232 -6.63 -21.43 -6.36
C CYS A 232 -6.79 -20.51 -7.58
N PHE A 233 -7.85 -19.72 -7.60
CA PHE A 233 -8.01 -18.69 -8.63
C PHE A 233 -7.22 -17.44 -8.29
N TRP A 234 -6.57 -16.88 -9.30
CA TRP A 234 -5.81 -15.64 -9.15
C TRP A 234 -6.03 -14.71 -10.35
N ILE A 235 -5.83 -13.42 -10.09
CA ILE A 235 -5.80 -12.36 -11.10
C ILE A 235 -4.53 -11.53 -10.87
N SER A 236 -3.77 -11.31 -11.92
CA SER A 236 -2.56 -10.49 -11.85
C SER A 236 -2.36 -9.66 -13.11
N HIS A 237 -1.67 -8.54 -12.95
CA HIS A 237 -1.20 -7.75 -14.09
C HIS A 237 -0.01 -8.44 -14.73
N VAL A 238 -0.05 -8.61 -16.07
CA VAL A 238 1.04 -9.23 -16.83
C VAL A 238 2.11 -8.18 -17.13
N PRO A 239 3.37 -8.36 -16.70
CA PRO A 239 4.41 -7.38 -16.93
C PRO A 239 4.83 -7.30 -18.40
N GLU A 240 5.10 -6.10 -18.91
CA GLU A 240 5.59 -5.88 -20.29
C GLU A 240 6.99 -6.48 -20.57
N THR A 241 7.66 -7.04 -19.55
CA THR A 241 8.91 -7.77 -19.72
C THR A 241 8.70 -9.12 -20.40
N ILE A 242 7.48 -9.65 -20.38
CA ILE A 242 7.10 -10.88 -21.09
C ILE A 242 6.92 -10.57 -22.56
N LYS A 243 7.63 -11.31 -23.42
CA LYS A 243 7.69 -11.07 -24.86
C LYS A 243 6.31 -11.11 -25.52
N GLU A 244 5.48 -12.08 -25.15
CA GLU A 244 4.12 -12.22 -25.67
C GLU A 244 3.23 -11.05 -25.29
N ALA A 245 3.24 -10.64 -24.02
CA ALA A 245 2.49 -9.50 -23.53
C ALA A 245 2.92 -8.19 -24.21
N LYS A 246 4.24 -8.03 -24.41
CA LYS A 246 4.80 -6.89 -25.11
C LYS A 246 4.41 -6.83 -26.59
N ASN A 247 4.32 -7.98 -27.26
CA ASN A 247 3.87 -8.07 -28.65
C ASN A 247 2.38 -7.74 -28.73
N LEU A 248 1.58 -8.35 -27.87
CA LEU A 248 0.13 -8.12 -27.79
C LEU A 248 -0.21 -6.65 -27.53
N SER A 249 0.49 -5.99 -26.60
CA SER A 249 0.25 -4.56 -26.31
C SER A 249 0.62 -3.63 -27.46
N LYS A 250 1.40 -4.09 -28.45
CA LYS A 250 1.80 -3.33 -29.65
C LYS A 250 0.97 -3.64 -30.89
N GLU A 251 0.08 -4.61 -30.82
CA GLU A 251 -0.78 -4.98 -31.94
C GLU A 251 -1.67 -3.80 -32.35
N GLN A 252 -1.72 -3.50 -33.66
CA GLN A 252 -2.47 -2.34 -34.16
C GLN A 252 -3.93 -2.69 -34.49
N ASP A 253 -4.16 -3.87 -35.05
CA ASP A 253 -5.48 -4.30 -35.55
C ASP A 253 -6.25 -5.10 -34.47
N VAL A 254 -6.37 -4.52 -33.27
CA VAL A 254 -7.06 -5.16 -32.15
C VAL A 254 -8.57 -4.94 -32.25
N ILE A 255 -9.33 -6.02 -32.17
CA ILE A 255 -10.80 -5.95 -32.05
C ILE A 255 -11.15 -5.64 -30.61
N TRP A 256 -11.69 -4.45 -30.39
CA TRP A 256 -12.07 -3.96 -29.06
C TRP A 256 -13.56 -4.16 -28.81
N THR A 257 -13.89 -4.69 -27.63
CA THR A 257 -15.25 -4.76 -27.09
C THR A 257 -15.41 -3.68 -26.02
N GLN A 258 -16.52 -2.94 -26.05
CA GLN A 258 -16.81 -1.88 -25.06
C GLN A 258 -17.22 -2.51 -23.73
N CYS A 259 -16.63 -2.05 -22.61
CA CYS A 259 -17.11 -2.40 -21.27
C CYS A 259 -18.41 -1.61 -20.93
N ILE A 260 -19.14 -2.08 -19.92
CA ILE A 260 -20.27 -1.33 -19.30
C ILE A 260 -19.75 0.03 -18.79
N ASP A 261 -18.57 0.06 -18.16
CA ASP A 261 -17.87 1.32 -17.85
C ASP A 261 -17.28 1.91 -19.15
N PRO A 262 -17.82 3.03 -19.68
CA PRO A 262 -17.39 3.58 -20.96
C PRO A 262 -15.93 4.04 -21.03
N ARG A 263 -15.26 4.09 -19.89
CA ARG A 263 -13.84 4.45 -19.80
C ARG A 263 -12.89 3.32 -20.23
N TYR A 264 -13.43 2.09 -20.43
CA TYR A 264 -12.64 0.90 -20.73
C TYR A 264 -13.18 0.17 -21.95
N THR A 265 -12.23 -0.36 -22.73
CA THR A 265 -12.49 -1.38 -23.75
C THR A 265 -11.58 -2.59 -23.49
N TYR A 266 -11.95 -3.76 -23.98
CA TYR A 266 -11.15 -4.97 -23.79
C TYR A 266 -11.06 -5.82 -25.05
N SER A 267 -10.03 -6.67 -25.09
CA SER A 267 -9.85 -7.76 -26.05
C SER A 267 -9.39 -9.01 -25.30
N THR A 268 -9.95 -10.17 -25.66
CA THR A 268 -9.70 -11.44 -24.95
C THR A 268 -8.74 -12.32 -25.75
N HIS A 269 -7.76 -12.90 -25.04
CA HIS A 269 -6.73 -13.76 -25.60
C HIS A 269 -6.53 -14.98 -24.69
N SER A 270 -6.15 -16.12 -25.29
CA SER A 270 -5.71 -17.29 -24.55
C SER A 270 -4.19 -17.33 -24.53
N SER A 271 -3.61 -17.73 -23.41
CA SER A 271 -2.17 -17.87 -23.24
C SER A 271 -1.87 -19.05 -22.32
N SER A 272 -0.69 -19.64 -22.46
CA SER A 272 -0.15 -20.62 -21.52
C SER A 272 1.20 -20.12 -21.05
N TYR A 273 1.35 -19.91 -19.75
CA TYR A 273 2.57 -19.40 -19.13
C TYR A 273 2.82 -20.08 -17.79
N GLY A 274 4.06 -20.58 -17.57
CA GLY A 274 4.39 -21.36 -16.39
C GLY A 274 3.62 -22.69 -16.33
N ASP A 275 3.37 -23.32 -17.47
CA ASP A 275 2.62 -24.57 -17.65
C ASP A 275 1.15 -24.49 -17.13
N VAL A 276 0.59 -23.30 -17.11
CA VAL A 276 -0.81 -23.04 -16.70
C VAL A 276 -1.54 -22.30 -17.81
N ASP A 277 -2.67 -22.87 -18.23
CA ASP A 277 -3.57 -22.23 -19.19
C ASP A 277 -4.26 -21.05 -18.54
N GLN A 278 -4.31 -19.93 -19.25
CA GLN A 278 -4.75 -18.65 -18.75
C GLN A 278 -5.62 -17.93 -19.76
N LYS A 279 -6.53 -17.14 -19.23
CA LYS A 279 -7.22 -16.09 -19.96
C LYS A 279 -6.50 -14.78 -19.77
N TRP A 280 -6.00 -14.21 -20.85
CA TRP A 280 -5.45 -12.87 -20.91
C TRP A 280 -6.49 -11.91 -21.43
N ILE A 281 -6.70 -10.82 -20.74
CA ILE A 281 -7.59 -9.75 -21.19
C ILE A 281 -6.78 -8.47 -21.28
N MET A 282 -6.62 -7.98 -22.51
CA MET A 282 -6.02 -6.68 -22.74
C MET A 282 -7.09 -5.62 -22.62
N PHE A 283 -6.92 -4.71 -21.67
CA PHE A 283 -7.75 -3.54 -21.46
C PHE A 283 -7.09 -2.30 -22.04
N HIS A 284 -7.92 -1.37 -22.49
CA HIS A 284 -7.52 0.01 -22.77
C HIS A 284 -8.32 0.95 -21.86
N SER A 285 -7.62 1.85 -21.16
CA SER A 285 -8.19 2.84 -20.25
C SER A 285 -7.97 4.26 -20.78
N VAL A 286 -9.04 4.98 -21.02
CA VAL A 286 -8.99 6.39 -21.48
C VAL A 286 -8.29 7.30 -20.46
N GLU A 287 -8.52 7.07 -19.18
CA GLU A 287 -7.89 7.85 -18.11
C GLU A 287 -6.39 7.58 -18.01
N GLN A 288 -6.00 6.30 -18.06
CA GLN A 288 -4.59 5.90 -18.04
C GLN A 288 -3.86 6.38 -19.29
N GLN A 289 -4.51 6.38 -20.45
CA GLN A 289 -3.96 6.93 -21.69
C GLN A 289 -3.61 8.41 -21.50
N LYS A 290 -4.54 9.24 -21.02
CA LYS A 290 -4.29 10.67 -20.75
C LYS A 290 -3.13 10.89 -19.79
N ASN A 291 -3.10 10.16 -18.68
CA ASN A 291 -2.02 10.26 -17.69
C ASN A 291 -0.65 9.86 -18.27
N ASN A 292 -0.64 8.85 -19.14
CA ASN A 292 0.57 8.37 -19.79
C ASN A 292 1.02 9.30 -20.92
N GLU A 293 0.13 9.99 -21.64
CA GLU A 293 0.49 10.93 -22.70
C GLU A 293 1.36 12.08 -22.21
N GLU A 294 1.08 12.63 -21.03
CA GLU A 294 1.92 13.70 -20.47
C GLU A 294 3.34 13.20 -20.16
N LYS A 295 3.44 12.01 -19.53
CA LYS A 295 4.73 11.39 -19.21
C LYS A 295 5.50 11.03 -20.49
N PHE A 296 4.80 10.46 -21.46
CA PHE A 296 5.34 10.09 -22.76
C PHE A 296 5.88 11.32 -23.49
N THR A 297 5.11 12.41 -23.57
CA THR A 297 5.52 13.65 -24.22
C THR A 297 6.78 14.24 -23.57
N LYS A 298 6.88 14.25 -22.24
CA LYS A 298 8.09 14.67 -21.51
C LYS A 298 9.28 13.76 -21.85
N LYS A 299 9.07 12.45 -21.91
CA LYS A 299 10.09 11.45 -22.26
C LYS A 299 10.60 11.65 -23.68
N VAL A 300 9.71 11.84 -24.66
CA VAL A 300 10.07 12.09 -26.07
C VAL A 300 10.92 13.37 -26.20
N LYS A 301 10.49 14.47 -25.54
CA LYS A 301 11.27 15.73 -25.54
C LYS A 301 12.67 15.57 -24.94
N THR A 302 12.78 14.81 -23.85
CA THR A 302 14.07 14.56 -23.18
C THR A 302 14.99 13.69 -24.05
N GLN A 303 14.43 12.63 -24.64
CA GLN A 303 15.17 11.75 -25.56
C GLN A 303 15.59 12.49 -26.83
N PHE A 304 14.74 13.35 -27.37
CA PHE A 304 15.10 14.19 -28.53
C PHE A 304 16.36 15.04 -28.27
N LYS A 305 16.43 15.73 -27.12
CA LYS A 305 17.61 16.51 -26.73
C LYS A 305 18.86 15.62 -26.67
N LYS A 306 18.78 14.44 -26.04
CA LYS A 306 19.91 13.50 -25.92
C LYS A 306 20.36 12.97 -27.29
N ASN A 307 19.41 12.54 -28.11
CA ASN A 307 19.69 11.94 -29.43
C ASN A 307 20.19 12.97 -30.43
N ARG A 308 19.74 14.24 -30.38
CA ARG A 308 20.30 15.34 -31.18
C ARG A 308 21.77 15.56 -30.86
N ILE A 309 22.17 15.50 -29.59
CA ILE A 309 23.58 15.61 -29.17
C ILE A 309 24.38 14.40 -29.66
N ALA A 310 23.84 13.20 -29.52
CA ALA A 310 24.50 11.96 -29.95
C ALA A 310 24.73 11.95 -31.47
N LEU A 311 23.74 12.36 -32.26
CA LEU A 311 23.86 12.45 -33.71
C LEU A 311 24.89 13.51 -34.11
N LYS A 312 24.90 14.68 -33.46
CA LYS A 312 25.93 15.70 -33.69
C LYS A 312 27.34 15.16 -33.41
N LYS A 313 27.54 14.42 -32.31
CA LYS A 313 28.85 13.83 -32.01
C LYS A 313 29.27 12.81 -33.07
N LEU A 314 28.33 11.98 -33.57
CA LEU A 314 28.59 11.03 -34.65
C LEU A 314 29.09 11.75 -35.93
N HIS A 315 28.53 12.91 -36.25
CA HIS A 315 28.85 13.64 -37.46
C HIS A 315 30.13 14.54 -37.36
N VAL A 316 30.55 14.86 -36.13
CA VAL A 316 31.77 15.70 -35.92
C VAL A 316 33.05 14.96 -36.26
N THR A 317 33.08 13.65 -36.15
CA THR A 317 34.29 12.82 -36.40
C THR A 317 34.69 12.80 -37.88
N GLY A 318 33.81 13.17 -38.81
CA GLY A 318 34.06 13.14 -40.25
C GLY A 318 34.14 11.70 -40.80
N PHE A 319 33.87 11.56 -42.08
CA PHE A 319 33.81 10.27 -42.76
C PHE A 319 34.79 10.23 -43.97
N ALA A 320 35.25 9.03 -44.31
CA ALA A 320 36.22 8.86 -45.40
C ALA A 320 35.64 9.20 -46.79
N CYS A 321 34.35 8.90 -47.00
CA CYS A 321 33.64 9.24 -48.21
C CYS A 321 32.17 9.60 -47.93
N GLU A 322 31.50 10.18 -48.92
CA GLU A 322 30.10 10.56 -48.86
C GLU A 322 29.18 9.37 -48.62
N ALA A 323 29.44 8.24 -49.25
CA ALA A 323 28.66 7.02 -49.13
C ALA A 323 28.64 6.50 -47.70
N ASP A 324 29.79 6.47 -47.03
CA ASP A 324 29.91 6.08 -45.63
C ASP A 324 29.11 7.01 -44.71
N ALA A 325 29.19 8.31 -44.94
CA ALA A 325 28.48 9.33 -44.17
C ALA A 325 26.95 9.12 -44.24
N ARG A 326 26.43 8.89 -45.46
CA ARG A 326 25.00 8.59 -45.69
C ARG A 326 24.59 7.25 -45.07
N ALA A 327 25.37 6.19 -45.24
CA ALA A 327 25.07 4.88 -44.73
C ALA A 327 25.02 4.81 -43.20
N ILE A 328 25.95 5.48 -42.53
CA ILE A 328 25.98 5.55 -41.05
C ILE A 328 24.79 6.36 -40.51
N THR A 329 24.48 7.48 -41.17
CA THR A 329 23.33 8.31 -40.80
C THR A 329 22.01 7.54 -40.98
N GLN A 330 21.86 6.80 -42.08
CA GLN A 330 20.70 5.96 -42.36
C GLN A 330 20.56 4.85 -41.32
N ARG A 331 21.63 4.10 -41.02
CA ARG A 331 21.63 3.06 -39.97
C ARG A 331 21.28 3.64 -38.58
N TRP A 332 21.68 4.89 -38.32
CA TRP A 332 21.30 5.57 -37.07
C TRP A 332 19.80 5.83 -37.04
N LEU A 333 19.19 6.31 -38.14
CA LEU A 333 17.74 6.52 -38.26
C LEU A 333 16.94 5.22 -38.09
N GLU A 334 17.38 4.13 -38.69
CA GLU A 334 16.75 2.81 -38.58
C GLU A 334 16.66 2.35 -37.11
N LYS A 335 17.69 2.64 -36.33
CA LYS A 335 17.69 2.39 -34.87
C LYS A 335 16.86 3.38 -34.06
N HIS A 336 16.45 4.52 -34.66
CA HIS A 336 15.74 5.58 -33.99
C HIS A 336 14.52 6.06 -34.79
N PRO A 337 13.50 5.20 -35.00
CA PRO A 337 12.35 5.46 -35.89
C PRO A 337 11.47 6.65 -35.47
N ARG A 338 11.62 7.12 -34.21
CA ARG A 338 10.95 8.33 -33.72
C ARG A 338 11.43 9.61 -34.35
N TYR A 339 12.47 9.57 -35.20
CA TYR A 339 13.07 10.75 -35.78
C TYR A 339 13.15 10.68 -37.29
N ILE A 340 13.12 11.83 -37.90
CA ILE A 340 13.39 12.05 -39.31
C ILE A 340 14.51 13.06 -39.44
N ILE A 341 15.29 12.99 -40.54
CA ILE A 341 16.32 13.97 -40.86
C ILE A 341 15.85 14.80 -42.05
N GLN A 342 15.83 16.10 -41.85
CA GLN A 342 15.66 17.09 -42.92
C GLN A 342 17.01 17.76 -43.23
N GLU A 343 17.19 18.21 -44.46
CA GLU A 343 18.34 19.01 -44.90
C GLU A 343 19.68 18.31 -44.59
N LEU A 344 19.87 17.07 -45.08
CA LEU A 344 21.16 16.41 -44.99
C LEU A 344 22.17 17.09 -45.95
N VAL A 345 23.10 17.83 -45.39
CA VAL A 345 24.16 18.51 -46.14
C VAL A 345 25.51 17.86 -45.81
N LEU A 346 26.25 17.51 -46.86
CA LEU A 346 27.60 16.99 -46.77
C LEU A 346 28.58 18.07 -47.22
N THR A 347 29.58 18.33 -46.37
CA THR A 347 30.63 19.31 -46.68
C THR A 347 31.99 18.67 -46.56
N GLU A 348 32.85 18.88 -47.57
CA GLU A 348 34.25 18.50 -47.45
C GLU A 348 34.96 19.39 -46.42
N GLY A 349 35.79 18.76 -45.61
CA GLY A 349 36.58 19.45 -44.61
C GLY A 349 37.91 18.74 -44.33
N ASN A 350 38.80 19.44 -43.69
CA ASN A 350 40.07 18.90 -43.27
C ASN A 350 40.05 18.54 -41.79
N GLN A 351 40.52 17.35 -41.45
CA GLN A 351 40.66 16.88 -40.06
C GLN A 351 42.14 16.60 -39.77
N LYS A 352 42.62 17.07 -38.64
CA LYS A 352 43.98 16.79 -38.17
C LYS A 352 44.13 15.29 -37.88
N ILE A 353 45.25 14.73 -38.31
CA ILE A 353 45.59 13.33 -38.06
C ILE A 353 45.94 13.11 -36.58
N LEU A 354 46.53 14.14 -35.93
CA LEU A 354 46.82 14.12 -34.51
C LEU A 354 45.86 15.07 -33.77
N PRO A 355 45.18 14.66 -32.69
CA PRO A 355 44.13 15.44 -32.05
C PRO A 355 44.71 16.51 -31.11
N LYS A 356 45.51 17.47 -31.61
CA LYS A 356 45.88 18.69 -30.85
C LYS A 356 44.84 19.80 -31.03
N PRO A 357 44.41 20.49 -29.96
CA PRO A 357 43.47 21.61 -30.08
C PRO A 357 44.08 22.77 -30.92
N GLY A 358 43.25 23.44 -31.73
CA GLY A 358 43.60 24.64 -32.48
C GLY A 358 43.48 24.48 -34.02
N ARG A 359 43.68 25.59 -34.76
CA ARG A 359 43.65 25.60 -36.24
C ARG A 359 44.89 24.89 -36.77
N PRO A 360 44.79 24.04 -37.83
CA PRO A 360 45.95 23.39 -38.45
C PRO A 360 46.98 24.41 -38.88
N ARG A 361 48.27 24.15 -38.65
CA ARG A 361 49.39 24.88 -39.24
C ARG A 361 49.66 24.32 -40.64
N SER A 362 50.36 25.07 -41.47
CA SER A 362 50.64 24.69 -42.84
C SER A 362 51.44 23.38 -43.00
N ASP A 363 52.09 22.95 -41.94
CA ASP A 363 52.96 21.77 -41.86
C ASP A 363 52.28 20.56 -41.16
N GLU A 364 51.00 20.71 -40.71
CA GLU A 364 50.28 19.62 -40.07
C GLU A 364 49.63 18.68 -41.08
N LEU A 365 49.79 17.36 -40.89
CA LEU A 365 49.13 16.34 -41.69
C LEU A 365 47.62 16.40 -41.47
N VAL A 366 46.87 16.70 -42.53
CA VAL A 366 45.42 16.75 -42.53
C VAL A 366 44.86 15.70 -43.48
N LYS A 367 43.77 15.07 -43.06
CA LYS A 367 42.98 14.12 -43.86
C LYS A 367 41.73 14.83 -44.36
N LYS A 368 41.43 14.70 -45.64
CA LYS A 368 40.13 15.12 -46.18
C LYS A 368 39.04 14.24 -45.59
N VAL A 369 37.99 14.80 -45.07
CA VAL A 369 36.85 14.12 -44.47
C VAL A 369 35.55 14.80 -44.90
N PHE A 370 34.51 13.98 -45.01
CA PHE A 370 33.14 14.45 -45.20
C PHE A 370 32.48 14.67 -43.84
N LYS A 371 32.00 15.89 -43.60
CA LYS A 371 31.23 16.25 -42.39
C LYS A 371 29.76 16.32 -42.73
N VAL A 372 28.93 15.80 -41.83
CA VAL A 372 27.48 15.79 -41.97
C VAL A 372 26.88 16.92 -41.16
N SER A 373 26.06 17.76 -41.79
CA SER A 373 25.14 18.67 -41.12
C SER A 373 23.72 18.25 -41.44
N CYS A 374 22.88 18.12 -40.43
CA CYS A 374 21.49 17.75 -40.63
C CYS A 374 20.59 18.34 -39.55
N LYS A 375 19.33 18.52 -39.87
CA LYS A 375 18.29 18.93 -38.95
C LYS A 375 17.49 17.68 -38.54
N LEU A 376 17.63 17.29 -37.26
CA LEU A 376 16.86 16.21 -36.68
C LEU A 376 15.49 16.73 -36.25
N GLU A 377 14.43 16.05 -36.63
CA GLU A 377 13.06 16.34 -36.23
C GLU A 377 12.36 15.08 -35.67
N ILE A 378 11.31 15.30 -34.90
CA ILE A 378 10.48 14.19 -34.38
C ILE A 378 9.58 13.74 -35.53
N ASN A 379 9.48 12.41 -35.74
CA ASN A 379 8.54 11.80 -36.68
C ASN A 379 7.13 11.84 -36.07
N PRO A 380 6.22 12.71 -36.54
CA PRO A 380 4.91 12.88 -35.93
C PRO A 380 4.03 11.63 -36.11
N GLU A 381 4.12 10.94 -37.25
CA GLU A 381 3.32 9.74 -37.54
C GLU A 381 3.72 8.58 -36.61
N PHE A 382 5.02 8.37 -36.43
CA PHE A 382 5.51 7.34 -35.54
C PHE A 382 5.11 7.60 -34.09
N VAL A 383 5.24 8.86 -33.64
CA VAL A 383 4.85 9.27 -32.28
C VAL A 383 3.34 9.17 -32.08
N ALA A 384 2.52 9.48 -33.10
CA ALA A 384 1.07 9.29 -33.04
C ALA A 384 0.70 7.80 -32.84
N LYS A 385 1.30 6.91 -33.63
CA LYS A 385 1.11 5.45 -33.45
C LYS A 385 1.50 4.96 -32.07
N GLU A 386 2.62 5.44 -31.52
CA GLU A 386 3.02 5.08 -30.15
C GLU A 386 2.02 5.61 -29.09
N LYS A 387 1.40 6.76 -29.31
CA LYS A 387 0.37 7.31 -28.42
C LYS A 387 -0.91 6.49 -28.41
N GLU A 388 -1.32 5.92 -29.52
CA GLU A 388 -2.49 5.04 -29.64
C GLU A 388 -2.35 3.76 -28.81
N LEU A 389 -1.10 3.35 -28.52
CA LEU A 389 -0.81 2.18 -27.69
C LEU A 389 -0.82 2.48 -26.17
N LEU A 390 -0.86 3.76 -25.80
CA LEU A 390 -0.88 4.17 -24.39
C LEU A 390 -2.22 3.80 -23.74
N GLY A 391 -2.17 3.50 -22.44
CA GLY A 391 -3.37 3.15 -21.67
C GLY A 391 -3.76 1.68 -21.76
N ARG A 392 -3.03 0.87 -22.51
CA ARG A 392 -3.21 -0.59 -22.58
C ARG A 392 -2.52 -1.27 -21.41
N PHE A 393 -3.17 -2.30 -20.88
CA PHE A 393 -2.60 -3.20 -19.88
C PHE A 393 -3.25 -4.58 -19.99
N ILE A 394 -2.56 -5.61 -19.55
CA ILE A 394 -3.03 -6.99 -19.64
C ILE A 394 -3.24 -7.54 -18.24
N LEU A 395 -4.43 -8.07 -17.98
CA LEU A 395 -4.71 -8.90 -16.82
C LEU A 395 -4.77 -10.36 -17.24
N ALA A 396 -4.24 -11.23 -16.38
CA ALA A 396 -4.28 -12.66 -16.54
C ALA A 396 -5.00 -13.33 -15.38
N SER A 397 -5.69 -14.44 -15.66
CA SER A 397 -6.26 -15.34 -14.66
C SER A 397 -6.16 -16.78 -15.14
N ASN A 398 -5.99 -17.71 -14.20
CA ASN A 398 -6.14 -19.15 -14.45
C ASN A 398 -7.61 -19.62 -14.48
N ASP A 399 -8.56 -18.75 -14.11
CA ASP A 399 -9.97 -18.96 -14.44
C ASP A 399 -10.22 -18.56 -15.89
N THR A 400 -10.18 -19.53 -16.80
CA THR A 400 -10.40 -19.30 -18.23
C THR A 400 -11.83 -18.90 -18.58
N HIS A 401 -12.78 -19.04 -17.64
CA HIS A 401 -14.19 -18.72 -17.83
C HIS A 401 -14.59 -17.35 -17.24
N ILE A 402 -13.70 -16.70 -16.49
CA ILE A 402 -14.02 -15.41 -15.85
C ILE A 402 -14.49 -14.37 -16.88
N ASN A 403 -15.55 -13.63 -16.52
CA ASN A 403 -16.02 -12.53 -17.35
C ASN A 403 -15.01 -11.36 -17.31
N PRO A 404 -14.67 -10.73 -18.47
CA PRO A 404 -13.73 -9.61 -18.53
C PRO A 404 -14.05 -8.45 -17.61
N GLU A 405 -15.32 -8.06 -17.49
CA GLU A 405 -15.75 -6.96 -16.65
C GLU A 405 -15.62 -7.28 -15.17
N VAL A 406 -15.92 -8.53 -14.79
CA VAL A 406 -15.73 -9.02 -13.42
C VAL A 406 -14.24 -9.04 -13.06
N MET A 407 -13.37 -9.49 -13.99
CA MET A 407 -11.91 -9.45 -13.78
C MET A 407 -11.42 -8.02 -13.55
N LEU A 408 -11.91 -7.06 -14.33
CA LEU A 408 -11.56 -5.65 -14.19
C LEU A 408 -12.06 -5.07 -12.87
N GLU A 409 -13.28 -5.40 -12.45
CA GLU A 409 -13.86 -4.99 -11.17
C GLU A 409 -12.99 -5.49 -10.01
N TYR A 410 -12.67 -6.78 -9.97
CA TYR A 410 -11.84 -7.39 -8.94
C TYR A 410 -10.45 -6.77 -8.89
N TYR A 411 -9.84 -6.53 -10.05
CA TYR A 411 -8.53 -5.88 -10.10
C TYR A 411 -8.56 -4.43 -9.57
N LYS A 412 -9.60 -3.66 -9.90
CA LYS A 412 -9.74 -2.27 -9.41
C LYS A 412 -9.88 -2.18 -7.89
N GLU A 413 -10.41 -3.20 -7.24
CA GLU A 413 -10.52 -3.26 -5.78
C GLU A 413 -9.14 -3.30 -5.09
N GLN A 414 -8.03 -3.56 -5.80
CA GLN A 414 -6.66 -3.49 -5.27
C GLN A 414 -6.33 -2.13 -4.64
N GLN A 415 -7.01 -1.06 -5.05
CA GLN A 415 -6.89 0.24 -4.39
C GLN A 415 -7.27 0.21 -2.89
N THR A 416 -7.93 -0.85 -2.42
CA THR A 416 -8.27 -1.01 -1.00
C THR A 416 -7.04 -1.30 -0.15
N VAL A 417 -6.11 -2.14 -0.64
CA VAL A 417 -4.83 -2.42 0.02
C VAL A 417 -3.97 -1.17 0.08
N GLU A 418 -3.88 -0.43 -1.03
CA GLU A 418 -3.14 0.83 -1.07
C GLU A 418 -3.67 1.85 -0.07
N ARG A 419 -4.99 1.89 0.16
CA ARG A 419 -5.61 2.71 1.22
C ARG A 419 -5.22 2.25 2.61
N GLY A 420 -5.13 0.93 2.83
CA GLY A 420 -4.63 0.33 4.06
C GLY A 420 -3.19 0.76 4.35
N PHE A 421 -2.30 0.70 3.35
CA PHE A 421 -0.92 1.16 3.52
C PHE A 421 -0.82 2.67 3.77
N ARG A 422 -1.62 3.48 3.07
CA ARG A 422 -1.70 4.92 3.35
C ARG A 422 -2.16 5.20 4.78
N PHE A 423 -3.10 4.42 5.29
CA PHE A 423 -3.53 4.53 6.68
C PHE A 423 -2.38 4.20 7.65
N ILE A 424 -1.70 3.08 7.48
CA ILE A 424 -0.56 2.69 8.33
C ILE A 424 0.54 3.76 8.32
N LYS A 425 0.76 4.43 7.19
CA LYS A 425 1.76 5.50 7.01
C LYS A 425 1.23 6.92 7.28
N ASP A 426 -0.06 7.10 7.62
CA ASP A 426 -0.64 8.41 7.90
C ASP A 426 -0.12 8.93 9.23
N ARG A 427 0.59 10.04 9.20
CA ARG A 427 1.16 10.69 10.39
C ARG A 427 0.12 11.13 11.42
N SER A 428 -1.16 11.25 11.06
CA SER A 428 -2.22 11.56 12.01
C SER A 428 -2.61 10.37 12.89
N PHE A 429 -2.20 9.16 12.49
CA PHE A 429 -2.23 7.97 13.30
C PHE A 429 -0.76 7.61 13.55
N HIS A 430 -0.24 7.82 14.74
CA HIS A 430 1.18 7.55 15.07
C HIS A 430 1.52 6.06 15.08
N VAL A 431 0.82 5.28 14.25
CA VAL A 431 0.93 3.85 14.10
C VAL A 431 2.30 3.44 13.51
N SER A 432 2.86 4.28 12.64
CA SER A 432 4.11 3.95 11.89
C SER A 432 5.39 4.50 12.52
N GLU A 433 5.31 5.17 13.67
CA GLU A 433 6.50 5.70 14.35
C GLU A 433 7.19 4.60 15.15
N VAL A 434 8.35 4.15 14.65
CA VAL A 434 9.13 3.07 15.25
C VAL A 434 10.31 3.66 16.02
N TYR A 435 10.21 3.67 17.35
CA TYR A 435 11.27 4.10 18.27
C TYR A 435 11.92 2.93 19.02
N LEU A 436 11.75 1.72 18.50
CA LEU A 436 12.27 0.48 19.09
C LEU A 436 13.60 0.09 18.44
N LYS A 437 14.53 -0.44 19.24
CA LYS A 437 15.80 -1.01 18.77
C LYS A 437 15.73 -2.53 18.58
N ASN A 438 14.87 -3.20 19.34
CA ASN A 438 14.72 -4.66 19.28
C ASN A 438 13.87 -5.06 18.07
N GLU A 439 14.45 -5.82 17.13
CA GLU A 439 13.83 -6.24 15.89
C GLU A 439 12.59 -7.15 16.12
N SER A 440 12.61 -8.00 17.15
CA SER A 440 11.45 -8.84 17.52
C SER A 440 10.29 -7.99 18.02
N ARG A 441 10.54 -6.94 18.82
CA ARG A 441 9.51 -5.98 19.23
C ARG A 441 9.00 -5.16 18.04
N ILE A 442 9.83 -4.87 17.04
CA ILE A 442 9.39 -4.19 15.80
C ILE A 442 8.46 -5.10 15.01
N ALA A 443 8.73 -6.40 14.94
CA ALA A 443 7.81 -7.36 14.32
C ALA A 443 6.44 -7.41 15.03
N ALA A 444 6.44 -7.41 16.38
CA ALA A 444 5.21 -7.32 17.18
C ALA A 444 4.48 -5.98 16.97
N LEU A 445 5.22 -4.86 16.90
CA LEU A 445 4.65 -3.54 16.60
C LEU A 445 4.03 -3.50 15.20
N ALA A 446 4.64 -4.15 14.20
CA ALA A 446 4.05 -4.27 12.86
C ALA A 446 2.68 -4.97 12.91
N MET A 447 2.53 -5.99 13.74
CA MET A 447 1.22 -6.63 13.97
C MET A 447 0.22 -5.64 14.60
N LEU A 448 0.63 -4.84 15.58
CA LEU A 448 -0.24 -3.83 16.19
C LEU A 448 -0.67 -2.76 15.18
N MET A 449 0.22 -2.32 14.28
CA MET A 449 -0.13 -1.42 13.19
C MET A 449 -1.26 -1.99 12.32
N VAL A 450 -1.19 -3.29 12.01
CA VAL A 450 -2.23 -3.95 11.20
C VAL A 450 -3.49 -4.21 12.02
N LEU A 451 -3.39 -4.44 13.35
CA LEU A 451 -4.57 -4.50 14.24
C LEU A 451 -5.29 -3.15 14.33
N CYS A 452 -4.57 -2.03 14.35
CA CYS A 452 -5.18 -0.70 14.24
C CYS A 452 -5.96 -0.55 12.92
N LEU A 453 -5.38 -1.00 11.81
CA LEU A 453 -6.06 -1.02 10.52
C LEU A 453 -7.29 -1.94 10.54
N LEU A 454 -7.19 -3.11 11.17
CA LEU A 454 -8.31 -4.05 11.32
C LEU A 454 -9.49 -3.39 12.06
N VAL A 455 -9.25 -2.84 13.23
CA VAL A 455 -10.28 -2.16 14.04
C VAL A 455 -10.90 -0.99 13.27
N TYR A 456 -10.07 -0.17 12.62
CA TYR A 456 -10.52 0.98 11.83
C TYR A 456 -11.36 0.56 10.60
N SER A 457 -10.88 -0.40 9.81
CA SER A 457 -11.53 -0.81 8.56
C SER A 457 -12.82 -1.56 8.80
N VAL A 458 -12.86 -2.43 9.83
CA VAL A 458 -14.09 -3.13 10.23
C VAL A 458 -15.12 -2.13 10.76
N ALA A 459 -14.72 -1.17 11.61
CA ALA A 459 -15.61 -0.12 12.11
C ALA A 459 -16.20 0.70 10.95
N GLU A 460 -15.37 1.09 9.97
CA GLU A 460 -15.81 1.84 8.80
C GLU A 460 -16.80 1.03 7.94
N TRP A 461 -16.45 -0.20 7.63
CA TRP A 461 -17.29 -1.09 6.82
C TRP A 461 -18.63 -1.35 7.50
N GLN A 462 -18.62 -1.78 8.76
CA GLN A 462 -19.82 -2.11 9.51
C GLN A 462 -20.74 -0.90 9.68
N PHE A 463 -20.18 0.26 10.03
CA PHE A 463 -20.98 1.47 10.18
C PHE A 463 -21.64 1.89 8.86
N ARG A 464 -20.95 1.77 7.73
CA ARG A 464 -21.53 2.02 6.40
C ARG A 464 -22.64 1.03 6.04
N GLN A 465 -22.52 -0.24 6.43
CA GLN A 465 -23.60 -1.22 6.24
C GLN A 465 -24.82 -0.84 7.06
N ILE A 466 -24.67 -0.53 8.34
CA ILE A 466 -25.75 -0.08 9.22
C ILE A 466 -26.46 1.17 8.64
N LEU A 467 -25.69 2.16 8.21
CA LEU A 467 -26.27 3.37 7.61
C LEU A 467 -27.07 3.06 6.34
N LYS A 468 -26.59 2.13 5.51
CA LYS A 468 -27.28 1.70 4.30
C LYS A 468 -28.58 0.93 4.63
N GLU A 469 -28.52 -0.04 5.54
CA GLU A 469 -29.63 -0.89 5.93
C GLU A 469 -30.76 -0.09 6.60
N GLN A 470 -30.39 0.87 7.45
CA GLN A 470 -31.36 1.70 8.16
C GLN A 470 -31.73 2.99 7.42
N ASN A 471 -31.23 3.18 6.19
CA ASN A 471 -31.40 4.41 5.41
C ASN A 471 -31.02 5.67 6.23
N ALA A 472 -29.98 5.57 7.06
CA ALA A 472 -29.50 6.62 7.95
C ALA A 472 -28.32 7.38 7.35
N PHE A 473 -28.10 8.59 7.82
CA PHE A 473 -27.06 9.48 7.33
C PHE A 473 -26.34 10.17 8.48
N VAL A 474 -25.06 10.47 8.28
CA VAL A 474 -24.26 11.36 9.13
C VAL A 474 -23.73 12.54 8.32
N ARG A 475 -23.30 13.61 8.96
CA ARG A 475 -22.77 14.79 8.28
C ARG A 475 -21.30 14.61 7.91
N ASN A 476 -20.96 14.80 6.62
CA ASN A 476 -19.57 14.81 6.16
C ASN A 476 -18.84 16.12 6.55
N GLN A 477 -17.56 16.27 6.14
CA GLN A 477 -16.75 17.47 6.42
C GLN A 477 -17.32 18.77 5.83
N LYS A 478 -18.15 18.67 4.78
CA LYS A 478 -18.84 19.79 4.15
C LYS A 478 -20.27 19.98 4.67
N ASN A 479 -20.57 19.38 5.84
CA ASN A 479 -21.89 19.42 6.49
C ASN A 479 -23.06 18.85 5.64
N ARG A 480 -22.77 17.99 4.66
CA ARG A 480 -23.76 17.33 3.82
C ARG A 480 -24.04 15.91 4.32
N PRO A 481 -25.29 15.42 4.21
CA PRO A 481 -25.61 14.05 4.60
C PRO A 481 -24.84 13.04 3.73
N THR A 482 -24.35 11.97 4.37
CA THR A 482 -23.68 10.85 3.70
C THR A 482 -23.95 9.55 4.46
N ASN A 483 -24.16 8.46 3.72
CA ASN A 483 -24.21 7.10 4.25
C ASN A 483 -22.86 6.35 4.04
N ARG A 484 -21.82 7.06 3.54
CA ARG A 484 -20.48 6.51 3.32
C ARG A 484 -19.41 7.38 4.03
N PRO A 485 -19.53 7.63 5.34
CA PRO A 485 -18.50 8.40 6.06
C PRO A 485 -17.18 7.64 6.11
N THR A 486 -16.08 8.39 6.26
CA THR A 486 -14.81 7.80 6.71
C THR A 486 -14.81 7.70 8.23
N MET A 487 -14.15 6.69 8.79
CA MET A 487 -14.04 6.55 10.25
C MET A 487 -13.32 7.76 10.88
N LYS A 488 -12.36 8.36 10.19
CA LYS A 488 -11.73 9.63 10.59
C LYS A 488 -12.74 10.77 10.79
N ARG A 489 -13.79 10.84 9.95
CA ARG A 489 -14.89 11.81 10.14
C ARG A 489 -15.71 11.49 11.39
N VAL A 490 -16.04 10.23 11.60
CA VAL A 490 -16.75 9.78 12.82
C VAL A 490 -15.93 10.14 14.06
N PHE A 491 -14.65 9.85 14.10
CA PHE A 491 -13.74 10.20 15.18
C PHE A 491 -13.73 11.72 15.46
N THR A 492 -13.77 12.54 14.41
CA THR A 492 -13.83 14.00 14.56
C THR A 492 -15.12 14.47 15.29
N ILE A 493 -16.26 13.80 15.09
CA ILE A 493 -17.53 14.11 15.74
C ILE A 493 -17.41 13.90 17.25
N PHE A 494 -16.70 12.85 17.69
CA PHE A 494 -16.52 12.52 19.10
C PHE A 494 -15.38 13.25 19.80
N ARG A 495 -14.50 13.95 19.06
CA ARG A 495 -13.24 14.51 19.57
C ARG A 495 -13.38 15.30 20.88
N ARG A 496 -14.53 15.96 21.13
CA ARG A 496 -14.76 16.82 22.28
C ARG A 496 -15.50 16.16 23.43
N VAL A 497 -15.84 14.86 23.33
CA VAL A 497 -16.55 14.15 24.39
C VAL A 497 -15.61 13.93 25.57
N ARG A 498 -15.99 14.43 26.74
CA ARG A 498 -15.21 14.31 27.98
C ARG A 498 -16.07 13.71 29.08
N GLN A 499 -15.45 13.04 30.02
CA GLN A 499 -16.05 12.54 31.24
C GLN A 499 -15.69 13.47 32.38
N ILE A 500 -16.70 13.91 33.13
CA ILE A 500 -16.52 14.60 34.40
C ILE A 500 -16.99 13.69 35.52
N GLN A 501 -16.26 13.67 36.61
CA GLN A 501 -16.67 13.05 37.88
C GLN A 501 -16.74 14.11 38.96
N GLU A 502 -17.89 14.22 39.60
CA GLU A 502 -18.16 15.18 40.68
C GLU A 502 -18.65 14.42 41.91
N LEU A 503 -18.23 14.86 43.07
CA LEU A 503 -18.75 14.33 44.34
C LEU A 503 -20.01 15.11 44.74
N ILE A 504 -21.18 14.52 44.57
CA ILE A 504 -22.46 15.10 44.95
C ILE A 504 -23.06 14.21 46.06
N ASP A 505 -23.33 14.81 47.21
CA ASP A 505 -23.90 14.14 48.39
C ASP A 505 -23.15 12.84 48.80
N GLY A 506 -21.81 12.88 48.73
CA GLY A 506 -20.94 11.77 49.09
C GLY A 506 -20.90 10.61 48.04
N LYS A 507 -21.54 10.81 46.90
CA LYS A 507 -21.51 9.83 45.77
C LYS A 507 -20.78 10.42 44.57
N ILE A 508 -19.98 9.62 43.92
CA ILE A 508 -19.34 10.00 42.64
C ILE A 508 -20.38 9.93 41.53
N MET A 509 -20.74 11.11 40.99
CA MET A 509 -21.58 11.23 39.80
C MET A 509 -20.68 11.39 38.57
N THR A 510 -20.93 10.57 37.57
CA THR A 510 -20.17 10.58 36.31
C THR A 510 -21.06 11.10 35.19
N THR A 511 -20.65 12.16 34.53
CA THR A 511 -21.39 12.79 33.41
C THR A 511 -20.51 12.95 32.19
N LEU A 512 -21.10 12.79 30.98
CA LEU A 512 -20.41 13.07 29.72
C LEU A 512 -20.74 14.46 29.20
N LEU A 513 -19.71 15.27 29.00
CA LEU A 513 -19.82 16.56 28.33
C LEU A 513 -19.68 16.43 26.82
N ASN A 514 -20.33 17.34 26.09
CA ASN A 514 -20.28 17.42 24.63
C ASN A 514 -20.76 16.14 23.90
N PHE A 515 -21.49 15.28 24.59
CA PHE A 515 -22.14 14.10 24.01
C PHE A 515 -23.55 14.49 23.54
N GLY A 516 -23.61 15.27 22.44
CA GLY A 516 -24.86 15.77 21.88
C GLY A 516 -25.58 14.75 20.98
N VAL A 517 -26.60 15.22 20.25
CA VAL A 517 -27.50 14.37 19.46
C VAL A 517 -26.78 13.54 18.40
N GLU A 518 -25.84 14.11 17.65
CA GLU A 518 -25.15 13.39 16.57
C GLU A 518 -24.26 12.23 17.08
N PRO A 519 -23.38 12.42 18.09
CA PRO A 519 -22.68 11.32 18.74
C PRO A 519 -23.61 10.26 19.32
N GLN A 520 -24.69 10.66 19.99
CA GLN A 520 -25.66 9.75 20.59
C GLN A 520 -26.34 8.87 19.53
N ASN A 521 -26.76 9.45 18.41
CA ASN A 521 -27.34 8.69 17.30
C ASN A 521 -26.34 7.69 16.72
N ILE A 522 -25.08 8.06 16.57
CA ILE A 522 -24.02 7.14 16.08
C ILE A 522 -23.84 5.96 17.03
N VAL A 523 -23.78 6.20 18.35
CA VAL A 523 -23.63 5.14 19.36
C VAL A 523 -24.83 4.20 19.33
N ASN A 524 -26.06 4.72 19.25
CA ASN A 524 -27.28 3.94 19.14
C ASN A 524 -27.27 3.04 17.90
N LEU A 525 -26.81 3.58 16.75
CA LEU A 525 -26.67 2.81 15.50
C LEU A 525 -25.64 1.69 15.62
N LEU A 526 -24.51 1.94 16.30
CA LEU A 526 -23.44 0.95 16.46
C LEU A 526 -23.82 -0.19 17.43
N GLY A 527 -24.74 0.08 18.36
CA GLY A 527 -25.34 -0.91 19.24
C GLY A 527 -24.76 -1.01 20.65
N PRO A 528 -25.23 -2.01 21.45
CA PRO A 528 -25.05 -2.05 22.91
C PRO A 528 -23.59 -2.06 23.38
N THR A 529 -22.70 -2.72 22.67
CA THR A 529 -21.27 -2.77 23.05
C THR A 529 -20.66 -1.38 23.19
N PHE A 530 -21.12 -0.40 22.38
CA PHE A 530 -20.64 0.97 22.42
C PHE A 530 -21.26 1.82 23.52
N ASN A 531 -22.46 1.43 23.97
CA ASN A 531 -23.14 2.10 25.11
C ASN A 531 -22.29 2.04 26.38
N ASN A 532 -21.53 0.96 26.63
CA ASN A 532 -20.65 0.82 27.78
C ASN A 532 -19.61 1.95 27.89
N TYR A 533 -19.33 2.63 26.79
CA TYR A 533 -18.33 3.70 26.72
C TYR A 533 -18.93 5.11 26.72
N TYR A 534 -20.26 5.24 26.49
CA TYR A 534 -20.88 6.56 26.32
C TYR A 534 -22.20 6.74 27.10
N ILE A 535 -22.70 5.68 27.70
CA ILE A 535 -23.91 5.68 28.55
C ILE A 535 -23.63 5.00 29.88
#